data_a854fbf958a937b11057fbdb67ba4a85
#
_entry.id   a854fbf958a937b11057fbdb67ba4a85
#
_cell.length_a   1.000
_cell.length_b   1.000
_cell.length_c   1.000
_cell.angle_alpha   90.00
_cell.angle_beta   90.00
_cell.angle_gamma   90.00
#
_symmetry.space_group_name_H-M   'P 1'
#
loop_
_entity.id
_entity.type
_entity.pdbx_description
1 polymer ?
#
loop_
_entity_poly.entity_id
_entity_poly.type
_entity_poly.pdbx_seq_one_letter_code
_entity_poly.pdbx_strand_id
1 'polypeptide(L)'
;MAFERIFNIFVYFDDGLARHYGVRHHRRTGSDDAKCEHLRVHVDGDHPLAQRFSLPRSFTAEQWLAAQRVGDVLQYFEDALTLYRASPSPVFCLTSIVDGMPKIDRTIGPKSFRGNQVMASEIFGSFPDYLVEYVEADRLDLPRLINDDYFIAIRTLFNNRLYVSCTKLLMSCIDTLAFVEFGDQPGNFANWLDTYVTLTVHGINSEELWEFRNSVLHMTNLASRKVLSGNVSPIVPYVGTQPTLPAASPGSPKPLNLYGLIASVADGIGKWAESYNEDRDKFLAFVERYDLTTSDSRMAWCPVQGHT
;
A
#
# COMPACT_ATOMS: atom_id res chain seq x y z
N MET A 1 19.34 -10.38 -39.74
CA MET A 1 18.71 -10.50 -38.40
C MET A 1 17.63 -11.57 -38.44
N ALA A 2 17.58 -12.44 -37.45
CA ALA A 2 16.54 -13.46 -37.39
C ALA A 2 15.19 -12.83 -36.99
N PHE A 3 14.09 -13.39 -37.47
CA PHE A 3 12.75 -13.00 -37.01
C PHE A 3 12.55 -13.50 -35.59
N GLU A 4 12.03 -12.60 -34.76
CA GLU A 4 11.59 -12.90 -33.38
C GLU A 4 10.06 -12.85 -33.29
N ARG A 5 9.50 -13.69 -32.42
CA ARG A 5 8.09 -13.56 -32.03
C ARG A 5 7.96 -12.56 -30.89
N ILE A 6 7.10 -11.58 -31.11
CA ILE A 6 6.76 -10.55 -30.14
C ILE A 6 5.26 -10.61 -29.86
N PHE A 7 4.81 -10.14 -28.69
CA PHE A 7 3.48 -10.45 -28.18
C PHE A 7 2.75 -9.21 -27.69
N ASN A 8 1.49 -9.05 -28.09
CA ASN A 8 0.51 -8.28 -27.35
C ASN A 8 -0.23 -9.21 -26.39
N ILE A 9 -0.17 -8.91 -25.11
CA ILE A 9 -0.87 -9.62 -24.03
C ILE A 9 -1.94 -8.67 -23.48
N PHE A 10 -3.17 -9.15 -23.42
CA PHE A 10 -4.33 -8.38 -22.98
C PHE A 10 -4.92 -8.98 -21.73
N VAL A 11 -5.19 -8.18 -20.70
CA VAL A 11 -5.90 -8.63 -19.49
C VAL A 11 -7.28 -8.01 -19.50
N TYR A 12 -8.31 -8.86 -19.50
CA TYR A 12 -9.69 -8.42 -19.65
C TYR A 12 -10.37 -8.27 -18.30
N PHE A 13 -10.85 -7.05 -18.04
CA PHE A 13 -11.64 -6.70 -16.86
C PHE A 13 -13.10 -6.58 -17.26
N ASP A 14 -13.89 -7.52 -16.79
CA ASP A 14 -15.33 -7.55 -16.96
C ASP A 14 -15.96 -7.46 -15.56
N ASP A 15 -16.87 -6.52 -15.32
CA ASP A 15 -17.49 -6.23 -14.02
C ASP A 15 -16.43 -5.98 -12.91
N GLY A 16 -15.36 -5.28 -13.25
CA GLY A 16 -14.27 -4.94 -12.31
C GLY A 16 -13.32 -6.08 -11.95
N LEU A 17 -13.46 -7.27 -12.56
CA LEU A 17 -12.64 -8.43 -12.29
C LEU A 17 -11.92 -8.94 -13.54
N ALA A 18 -10.61 -9.20 -13.44
CA ALA A 18 -9.84 -9.91 -14.45
C ALA A 18 -9.92 -11.42 -14.20
N ARG A 19 -10.43 -12.18 -15.18
CA ARG A 19 -10.51 -13.65 -15.15
C ARG A 19 -9.78 -14.31 -16.32
N HIS A 20 -9.53 -13.53 -17.36
CA HIS A 20 -8.94 -14.02 -18.61
C HIS A 20 -7.89 -13.06 -19.11
N TYR A 21 -6.92 -13.63 -19.83
CA TYR A 21 -5.99 -12.84 -20.63
C TYR A 21 -6.04 -13.32 -22.07
N GLY A 22 -5.58 -12.50 -23.01
CA GLY A 22 -5.49 -12.83 -24.41
C GLY A 22 -4.08 -12.63 -24.94
N VAL A 23 -3.68 -13.42 -25.91
CA VAL A 23 -2.36 -13.30 -26.52
C VAL A 23 -2.49 -13.22 -28.03
N ARG A 24 -1.83 -12.21 -28.61
CA ARG A 24 -1.63 -12.06 -30.05
C ARG A 24 -0.13 -11.95 -30.30
N HIS A 25 0.39 -12.64 -31.33
CA HIS A 25 1.81 -12.57 -31.66
C HIS A 25 2.07 -12.08 -33.07
N HIS A 26 3.21 -11.43 -33.25
CA HIS A 26 3.75 -11.02 -34.54
C HIS A 26 5.16 -11.57 -34.73
N ARG A 27 5.63 -11.59 -35.97
CA ARG A 27 7.02 -11.91 -36.31
C ARG A 27 7.70 -10.63 -36.80
N ARG A 28 8.75 -10.18 -36.11
CA ARG A 28 9.45 -8.95 -36.43
C ARG A 28 10.96 -9.09 -36.31
N THR A 29 11.65 -8.26 -37.07
CA THR A 29 13.09 -7.98 -36.92
C THR A 29 13.24 -6.54 -36.46
N GLY A 30 14.38 -6.15 -35.92
CA GLY A 30 14.67 -4.78 -35.52
C GLY A 30 15.07 -4.68 -34.05
N SER A 31 15.24 -3.44 -33.57
CA SER A 31 15.47 -3.15 -32.16
C SER A 31 14.23 -3.44 -31.31
N ASP A 32 14.41 -3.57 -30.01
CA ASP A 32 13.30 -3.81 -29.09
C ASP A 32 12.35 -2.60 -29.04
N ASP A 33 12.87 -1.37 -29.16
CA ASP A 33 12.04 -0.17 -29.28
C ASP A 33 11.12 -0.21 -30.50
N ALA A 34 11.66 -0.59 -31.69
CA ALA A 34 10.86 -0.71 -32.89
C ALA A 34 9.82 -1.85 -32.80
N LYS A 35 10.13 -2.92 -32.07
CA LYS A 35 9.18 -4.02 -31.78
C LYS A 35 8.10 -3.58 -30.81
N CYS A 36 8.44 -2.85 -29.75
CA CYS A 36 7.48 -2.29 -28.79
C CYS A 36 6.54 -1.29 -29.47
N GLU A 37 7.06 -0.42 -30.31
CA GLU A 37 6.23 0.54 -31.05
C GLU A 37 5.29 -0.20 -32.02
N HIS A 38 5.78 -1.26 -32.70
CA HIS A 38 4.91 -2.08 -33.53
C HIS A 38 3.76 -2.71 -32.74
N LEU A 39 4.04 -3.28 -31.53
CA LEU A 39 3.01 -3.84 -30.67
C LEU A 39 1.99 -2.79 -30.22
N ARG A 40 2.48 -1.60 -29.84
CA ARG A 40 1.64 -0.49 -29.36
C ARG A 40 0.62 -0.03 -30.41
N VAL A 41 1.05 0.17 -31.65
CA VAL A 41 0.14 0.62 -32.73
C VAL A 41 -0.85 -0.45 -33.19
N HIS A 42 -0.65 -1.71 -32.82
CA HIS A 42 -1.54 -2.82 -33.18
C HIS A 42 -2.51 -3.22 -32.05
N VAL A 43 -2.48 -2.56 -30.88
CA VAL A 43 -3.32 -2.89 -29.73
C VAL A 43 -4.81 -3.00 -30.11
N ASP A 44 -5.35 -1.98 -30.80
CA ASP A 44 -6.77 -1.92 -31.15
C ASP A 44 -7.21 -3.03 -32.11
N GLY A 45 -6.32 -3.40 -33.06
CA GLY A 45 -6.58 -4.48 -34.01
C GLY A 45 -6.35 -5.86 -33.41
N ASP A 46 -5.47 -5.98 -32.45
CA ASP A 46 -5.04 -7.27 -31.90
C ASP A 46 -5.96 -7.78 -30.77
N HIS A 47 -6.46 -6.90 -29.89
CA HIS A 47 -7.20 -7.35 -28.72
C HIS A 47 -8.49 -8.13 -29.05
N PRO A 48 -9.27 -7.81 -30.12
CA PRO A 48 -10.44 -8.60 -30.49
C PRO A 48 -10.07 -9.98 -31.08
N LEU A 49 -8.86 -10.10 -31.64
CA LEU A 49 -8.36 -11.29 -32.33
C LEU A 49 -7.44 -12.16 -31.44
N ALA A 50 -7.20 -11.74 -30.20
CA ALA A 50 -6.31 -12.44 -29.30
C ALA A 50 -6.93 -13.77 -28.83
N GLN A 51 -6.11 -14.82 -28.85
CA GLN A 51 -6.50 -16.11 -28.27
C GLN A 51 -6.59 -15.96 -26.75
N ARG A 52 -7.72 -16.34 -26.18
CA ARG A 52 -7.99 -16.21 -24.75
C ARG A 52 -7.55 -17.42 -23.95
N PHE A 53 -7.08 -17.13 -22.74
CA PHE A 53 -6.65 -18.07 -21.70
C PHE A 53 -7.27 -17.66 -20.37
N SER A 54 -7.44 -18.61 -19.45
CA SER A 54 -7.92 -18.31 -18.09
C SER A 54 -6.75 -17.89 -17.20
N LEU A 55 -6.98 -16.93 -16.33
CA LEU A 55 -6.09 -16.65 -15.21
C LEU A 55 -6.30 -17.70 -14.11
N PRO A 56 -5.26 -18.00 -13.29
CA PRO A 56 -5.37 -19.01 -12.24
C PRO A 56 -6.37 -18.65 -11.14
N ARG A 57 -6.64 -17.36 -10.97
CA ARG A 57 -7.66 -16.78 -10.09
C ARG A 57 -8.20 -15.49 -10.70
N SER A 58 -9.31 -14.98 -10.16
CA SER A 58 -9.78 -13.64 -10.49
C SER A 58 -8.99 -12.58 -9.71
N PHE A 59 -8.81 -11.41 -10.32
CA PHE A 59 -8.13 -10.26 -9.73
C PHE A 59 -9.03 -9.03 -9.82
N THR A 60 -9.06 -8.22 -8.76
CA THR A 60 -9.51 -6.83 -8.86
C THR A 60 -8.46 -5.99 -9.58
N ALA A 61 -8.81 -4.75 -9.95
CA ALA A 61 -7.84 -3.84 -10.57
C ALA A 61 -6.64 -3.57 -9.65
N GLU A 62 -6.89 -3.38 -8.35
CA GLU A 62 -5.86 -3.10 -7.35
C GLU A 62 -4.94 -4.31 -7.17
N GLN A 63 -5.49 -5.51 -7.03
CA GLN A 63 -4.71 -6.75 -6.93
C GLN A 63 -3.86 -6.99 -8.17
N TRP A 64 -4.41 -6.75 -9.35
CA TRP A 64 -3.66 -6.88 -10.59
C TRP A 64 -2.51 -5.88 -10.69
N LEU A 65 -2.75 -4.62 -10.34
CA LEU A 65 -1.73 -3.58 -10.34
C LEU A 65 -0.61 -3.89 -9.34
N ALA A 66 -0.95 -4.36 -8.14
CA ALA A 66 0.04 -4.77 -7.14
C ALA A 66 0.91 -5.92 -7.67
N ALA A 67 0.29 -6.99 -8.19
CA ALA A 67 1.01 -8.12 -8.77
C ALA A 67 1.90 -7.70 -9.97
N GLN A 68 1.42 -6.78 -10.80
CA GLN A 68 2.19 -6.23 -11.91
C GLN A 68 3.41 -5.43 -11.42
N ARG A 69 3.28 -4.66 -10.34
CA ARG A 69 4.37 -3.85 -9.78
C ARG A 69 5.51 -4.69 -9.24
N VAL A 70 5.21 -5.81 -8.61
CA VAL A 70 6.23 -6.71 -8.06
C VAL A 70 6.71 -7.76 -9.08
N GLY A 71 6.25 -7.67 -10.35
CA GLY A 71 6.65 -8.58 -11.42
C GLY A 71 5.98 -9.98 -11.35
N ASP A 72 5.03 -10.17 -10.46
CA ASP A 72 4.42 -11.48 -10.19
C ASP A 72 3.48 -11.98 -11.31
N VAL A 73 3.09 -11.10 -12.22
CA VAL A 73 2.14 -11.42 -13.30
C VAL A 73 2.77 -12.26 -14.43
N LEU A 74 4.09 -12.25 -14.57
CA LEU A 74 4.77 -12.89 -15.71
C LEU A 74 4.53 -14.39 -15.75
N GLN A 75 4.50 -15.05 -14.60
CA GLN A 75 4.24 -16.49 -14.48
C GLN A 75 2.88 -16.92 -15.06
N TYR A 76 1.88 -16.03 -15.07
CA TYR A 76 0.55 -16.37 -15.59
C TYR A 76 0.51 -16.50 -17.10
N PHE A 77 1.54 -16.03 -17.81
CA PHE A 77 1.63 -16.05 -19.27
C PHE A 77 2.51 -17.17 -19.81
N GLU A 78 3.22 -17.92 -18.93
CA GLU A 78 4.20 -18.93 -19.33
C GLU A 78 3.60 -20.00 -20.26
N ASP A 79 2.40 -20.50 -19.95
CA ASP A 79 1.73 -21.52 -20.76
C ASP A 79 1.48 -21.03 -22.19
N ALA A 80 0.98 -19.79 -22.33
CA ALA A 80 0.73 -19.20 -23.63
C ALA A 80 2.02 -18.90 -24.39
N LEU A 81 3.03 -18.36 -23.71
CA LEU A 81 4.33 -18.07 -24.30
C LEU A 81 5.02 -19.37 -24.77
N THR A 82 4.92 -20.44 -24.00
CA THR A 82 5.42 -21.78 -24.37
C THR A 82 4.65 -22.32 -25.57
N LEU A 83 3.33 -22.23 -25.60
CA LEU A 83 2.50 -22.65 -26.73
C LEU A 83 2.93 -21.97 -28.04
N TYR A 84 3.24 -20.69 -27.97
CA TYR A 84 3.70 -19.92 -29.11
C TYR A 84 5.20 -20.01 -29.35
N ARG A 85 5.94 -20.82 -28.60
CA ARG A 85 7.41 -21.01 -28.72
C ARG A 85 8.11 -19.64 -28.66
N ALA A 86 7.81 -18.86 -27.63
CA ALA A 86 8.48 -17.60 -27.35
C ALA A 86 9.99 -17.81 -27.10
N SER A 87 10.80 -16.79 -27.35
CA SER A 87 12.20 -16.78 -26.90
C SER A 87 12.28 -16.76 -25.37
N PRO A 88 13.43 -17.12 -24.76
CA PRO A 88 13.59 -17.06 -23.30
C PRO A 88 13.36 -15.67 -22.70
N SER A 89 13.54 -14.62 -23.48
CA SER A 89 13.26 -13.23 -23.08
C SER A 89 12.47 -12.54 -24.20
N PRO A 90 11.16 -12.83 -24.33
CA PRO A 90 10.35 -12.31 -25.42
C PRO A 90 10.02 -10.82 -25.20
N VAL A 91 10.01 -10.07 -26.29
CA VAL A 91 9.44 -8.71 -26.26
C VAL A 91 7.93 -8.80 -26.26
N PHE A 92 7.27 -8.16 -25.30
CA PHE A 92 5.83 -8.09 -25.23
C PHE A 92 5.32 -6.74 -24.68
N CYS A 93 4.08 -6.40 -25.04
CA CYS A 93 3.33 -5.31 -24.41
C CYS A 93 2.14 -5.90 -23.66
N LEU A 94 1.95 -5.45 -22.43
CA LEU A 94 0.82 -5.83 -21.57
C LEU A 94 -0.18 -4.68 -21.50
N THR A 95 -1.43 -4.93 -21.94
CA THR A 95 -2.49 -3.92 -22.00
C THR A 95 -3.73 -4.41 -21.29
N SER A 96 -4.27 -3.61 -20.38
CA SER A 96 -5.56 -3.87 -19.74
C SER A 96 -6.70 -3.49 -20.67
N ILE A 97 -7.70 -4.35 -20.78
CA ILE A 97 -8.94 -4.11 -21.50
C ILE A 97 -10.07 -3.99 -20.46
N VAL A 98 -10.66 -2.82 -20.34
CA VAL A 98 -11.73 -2.54 -19.39
C VAL A 98 -13.00 -2.22 -20.17
N ASP A 99 -14.06 -2.97 -19.93
CA ASP A 99 -15.34 -2.83 -20.65
C ASP A 99 -15.17 -2.81 -22.18
N GLY A 100 -14.28 -3.69 -22.66
CA GLY A 100 -13.96 -3.84 -24.09
C GLY A 100 -13.02 -2.77 -24.68
N MET A 101 -12.55 -1.83 -23.87
CA MET A 101 -11.68 -0.72 -24.31
C MET A 101 -10.25 -0.87 -23.80
N PRO A 102 -9.23 -0.76 -24.67
CA PRO A 102 -7.83 -0.78 -24.24
C PRO A 102 -7.49 0.43 -23.36
N LYS A 103 -6.78 0.19 -22.26
CA LYS A 103 -6.26 1.22 -21.36
C LYS A 103 -4.75 1.35 -21.55
N ILE A 104 -4.35 2.13 -22.53
CA ILE A 104 -2.94 2.31 -22.91
C ILE A 104 -2.20 3.15 -21.86
N ASP A 105 -2.90 4.05 -21.18
CA ASP A 105 -2.41 4.91 -20.09
C ASP A 105 -2.21 4.15 -18.74
N ARG A 106 -2.50 2.83 -18.72
CA ARG A 106 -2.45 1.97 -17.53
C ARG A 106 -3.46 2.33 -16.43
N THR A 107 -4.42 3.17 -16.71
CA THR A 107 -5.50 3.50 -15.78
C THR A 107 -6.58 2.42 -15.84
N ILE A 108 -6.62 1.52 -14.86
CA ILE A 108 -7.57 0.40 -14.84
C ILE A 108 -8.89 0.78 -14.16
N GLY A 109 -8.88 1.72 -13.24
CA GLY A 109 -10.07 2.14 -12.51
C GLY A 109 -10.09 3.60 -12.11
N PRO A 110 -11.27 4.12 -11.71
CA PRO A 110 -11.44 5.53 -11.34
C PRO A 110 -10.61 5.95 -10.11
N LYS A 111 -10.15 4.98 -9.33
CA LYS A 111 -9.30 5.19 -8.15
C LYS A 111 -7.83 4.86 -8.41
N SER A 112 -7.45 4.51 -9.63
CA SER A 112 -6.06 4.21 -9.94
C SER A 112 -5.24 5.49 -9.87
N PHE A 113 -4.63 5.70 -8.74
CA PHE A 113 -3.71 6.81 -8.50
C PHE A 113 -2.50 6.79 -9.43
N ARG A 114 -2.18 5.63 -9.99
CA ARG A 114 -0.99 5.42 -10.81
C ARG A 114 -1.10 5.88 -12.26
N GLY A 115 -2.28 5.92 -12.82
CA GLY A 115 -2.47 6.59 -14.10
C GLY A 115 -2.00 8.04 -14.07
N ASN A 116 -2.10 8.66 -12.88
CA ASN A 116 -1.67 10.03 -12.66
C ASN A 116 -0.15 10.16 -12.40
N GLN A 117 0.57 9.08 -12.11
CA GLN A 117 2.03 9.14 -11.87
C GLN A 117 2.81 9.58 -13.10
N VAL A 118 2.49 9.03 -14.27
CA VAL A 118 3.15 9.42 -15.52
C VAL A 118 2.83 10.88 -15.84
N MET A 119 1.58 11.30 -15.71
CA MET A 119 1.20 12.70 -15.88
C MET A 119 1.85 13.61 -14.83
N ALA A 120 1.94 13.19 -13.58
CA ALA A 120 2.62 13.96 -12.55
C ALA A 120 4.11 14.12 -12.84
N SER A 121 4.80 13.06 -13.27
CA SER A 121 6.24 13.13 -13.58
C SER A 121 6.54 13.98 -14.81
N GLU A 122 5.67 13.98 -15.81
CA GLU A 122 5.87 14.74 -17.06
C GLU A 122 5.43 16.21 -16.93
N ILE A 123 4.38 16.49 -16.16
CA ILE A 123 3.75 17.81 -16.08
C ILE A 123 4.06 18.51 -14.75
N PHE A 124 4.11 17.76 -13.65
CA PHE A 124 4.18 18.30 -12.29
C PHE A 124 5.49 18.00 -11.54
N GLY A 125 6.47 17.30 -12.15
CA GLY A 125 7.73 16.97 -11.53
C GLY A 125 7.89 15.49 -11.20
N SER A 126 8.78 15.16 -10.24
CA SER A 126 9.04 13.75 -9.86
C SER A 126 7.97 13.23 -8.93
N PHE A 127 7.55 12.00 -9.19
CA PHE A 127 6.67 11.25 -8.29
C PHE A 127 7.49 10.11 -7.67
N PRO A 128 7.72 10.10 -6.35
CA PRO A 128 8.47 9.05 -5.70
C PRO A 128 7.72 7.71 -5.76
N ASP A 129 8.45 6.63 -5.93
CA ASP A 129 7.91 5.27 -5.83
C ASP A 129 8.66 4.52 -4.72
N TYR A 130 7.97 4.23 -3.62
CA TYR A 130 8.56 3.56 -2.47
C TYR A 130 9.13 2.17 -2.81
N LEU A 131 8.61 1.48 -3.82
CA LEU A 131 9.19 0.22 -4.30
C LEU A 131 10.53 0.40 -5.03
N VAL A 132 10.91 1.63 -5.34
CA VAL A 132 12.23 1.96 -5.90
C VAL A 132 13.14 2.51 -4.81
N GLU A 133 12.62 3.38 -3.93
CA GLU A 133 13.43 4.12 -2.96
C GLU A 133 13.76 3.31 -1.69
N TYR A 134 12.88 2.36 -1.31
CA TYR A 134 13.01 1.59 -0.08
C TYR A 134 13.32 0.11 -0.31
N VAL A 135 13.70 -0.28 -1.54
CA VAL A 135 14.12 -1.65 -1.83
C VAL A 135 15.64 -1.73 -1.87
N GLU A 136 16.22 -2.60 -1.04
CA GLU A 136 17.63 -2.96 -1.01
C GLU A 136 17.77 -4.49 -1.05
N ALA A 137 18.63 -5.00 -1.94
CA ALA A 137 18.90 -6.44 -2.07
C ALA A 137 17.60 -7.29 -2.17
N ASP A 138 16.67 -6.86 -3.01
CA ASP A 138 15.36 -7.50 -3.26
C ASP A 138 14.43 -7.56 -2.02
N ARG A 139 14.68 -6.71 -1.02
CA ARG A 139 13.83 -6.57 0.16
C ARG A 139 13.35 -5.15 0.34
N LEU A 140 12.07 -5.00 0.69
CA LEU A 140 11.50 -3.71 1.06
C LEU A 140 11.82 -3.41 2.53
N ASP A 141 12.51 -2.30 2.79
CA ASP A 141 12.78 -1.78 4.13
C ASP A 141 11.53 -1.09 4.69
N LEU A 142 10.57 -1.90 5.16
CA LEU A 142 9.34 -1.42 5.77
C LEU A 142 9.57 -0.53 7.00
N PRO A 143 10.51 -0.86 7.93
CA PRO A 143 10.78 0.02 9.06
C PRO A 143 11.23 1.42 8.64
N ARG A 144 12.10 1.53 7.63
CA ARG A 144 12.55 2.82 7.09
C ARG A 144 11.38 3.58 6.44
N LEU A 145 10.58 2.91 5.61
CA LEU A 145 9.41 3.50 4.98
C LEU A 145 8.44 4.12 6.01
N ILE A 146 8.08 3.36 7.04
CA ILE A 146 7.17 3.85 8.09
C ILE A 146 7.84 4.91 8.98
N ASN A 147 9.15 4.81 9.18
CA ASN A 147 9.88 5.86 9.89
C ASN A 147 9.78 7.20 9.17
N ASP A 148 9.98 7.21 7.86
CA ASP A 148 9.98 8.42 7.06
C ASP A 148 8.56 8.99 6.90
N ASP A 149 7.55 8.14 6.74
CA ASP A 149 6.15 8.58 6.62
C ASP A 149 5.54 9.09 7.93
N TYR A 150 5.99 8.56 9.08
CA TYR A 150 5.33 8.87 10.36
C TYR A 150 6.28 9.21 11.50
N PHE A 151 7.32 8.39 11.76
CA PHE A 151 8.05 8.49 13.02
C PHE A 151 8.99 9.69 13.10
N ILE A 152 9.50 10.19 11.99
CA ILE A 152 10.26 11.46 11.95
C ILE A 152 9.36 12.60 12.46
N ALA A 153 8.14 12.69 11.95
CA ALA A 153 7.19 13.71 12.33
C ALA A 153 6.70 13.51 13.79
N ILE A 154 6.38 12.28 14.20
CA ILE A 154 5.98 11.94 15.57
C ILE A 154 7.06 12.39 16.58
N ARG A 155 8.34 12.04 16.33
CA ARG A 155 9.46 12.45 17.21
C ARG A 155 9.66 13.95 17.21
N THR A 156 9.53 14.60 16.05
CA THR A 156 9.62 16.05 15.94
C THR A 156 8.53 16.74 16.75
N LEU A 157 7.28 16.31 16.64
CA LEU A 157 6.16 16.83 17.40
C LEU A 157 6.35 16.60 18.92
N PHE A 158 6.78 15.40 19.31
CA PHE A 158 7.04 15.07 20.70
C PHE A 158 8.14 15.96 21.31
N ASN A 159 9.28 16.10 20.62
CA ASN A 159 10.41 16.92 21.09
C ASN A 159 10.08 18.41 21.18
N ASN A 160 9.17 18.89 20.33
CA ASN A 160 8.66 20.26 20.40
C ASN A 160 7.47 20.42 21.36
N ARG A 161 7.14 19.42 22.18
CA ARG A 161 6.06 19.39 23.16
C ARG A 161 4.67 19.57 22.55
N LEU A 162 4.49 19.26 21.29
CA LEU A 162 3.20 19.26 20.58
C LEU A 162 2.49 17.92 20.79
N TYR A 163 2.26 17.55 22.04
CA TYR A 163 1.85 16.19 22.43
C TYR A 163 0.49 15.78 21.86
N VAL A 164 -0.47 16.69 21.74
CA VAL A 164 -1.79 16.39 21.15
C VAL A 164 -1.64 16.05 19.66
N SER A 165 -0.87 16.83 18.92
CA SER A 165 -0.59 16.56 17.50
C SER A 165 0.20 15.28 17.33
N CYS A 166 1.19 15.04 18.18
CA CYS A 166 1.96 13.80 18.24
C CYS A 166 1.04 12.59 18.45
N THR A 167 0.13 12.65 19.42
CA THR A 167 -0.83 11.58 19.69
C THR A 167 -1.74 11.33 18.50
N LYS A 168 -2.27 12.38 17.87
CA LYS A 168 -3.13 12.26 16.68
C LYS A 168 -2.39 11.54 15.54
N LEU A 169 -1.15 11.94 15.28
CA LEU A 169 -0.36 11.33 14.23
C LEU A 169 0.01 9.87 14.55
N LEU A 170 0.31 9.55 15.82
CA LEU A 170 0.54 8.17 16.24
C LEU A 170 -0.70 7.29 16.05
N MET A 171 -1.89 7.79 16.41
CA MET A 171 -3.14 7.05 16.19
C MET A 171 -3.42 6.85 14.70
N SER A 172 -3.17 7.88 13.89
CA SER A 172 -3.30 7.77 12.41
C SER A 172 -2.31 6.77 11.82
N CYS A 173 -1.08 6.74 12.31
CA CYS A 173 -0.10 5.73 11.92
C CYS A 173 -0.62 4.30 12.18
N ILE A 174 -1.11 4.03 13.40
CA ILE A 174 -1.67 2.72 13.76
C ILE A 174 -2.87 2.37 12.86
N ASP A 175 -3.78 3.32 12.58
CA ASP A 175 -4.90 3.11 11.66
C ASP A 175 -4.43 2.69 10.26
N THR A 176 -3.40 3.37 9.73
CA THR A 176 -2.84 3.04 8.41
C THR A 176 -2.21 1.65 8.41
N LEU A 177 -1.41 1.31 9.42
CA LEU A 177 -0.78 0.00 9.52
C LEU A 177 -1.81 -1.13 9.68
N ALA A 178 -2.87 -0.87 10.46
CA ALA A 178 -3.98 -1.80 10.64
C ALA A 178 -4.75 -2.03 9.32
N PHE A 179 -5.00 -0.97 8.56
CA PHE A 179 -5.59 -1.07 7.23
C PHE A 179 -4.69 -1.84 6.26
N VAL A 180 -3.41 -1.56 6.24
CA VAL A 180 -2.45 -2.25 5.36
C VAL A 180 -2.37 -3.73 5.70
N GLU A 181 -2.39 -4.09 6.98
CA GLU A 181 -2.33 -5.49 7.43
C GLU A 181 -3.63 -6.26 7.17
N PHE A 182 -4.76 -5.72 7.61
CA PHE A 182 -6.03 -6.44 7.66
C PHE A 182 -7.07 -5.97 6.62
N GLY A 183 -6.81 -4.85 5.91
CA GLY A 183 -7.79 -4.20 5.05
C GLY A 183 -8.82 -3.39 5.83
N ASP A 184 -9.88 -2.94 5.13
CA ASP A 184 -11.00 -2.20 5.73
C ASP A 184 -11.97 -3.18 6.42
N GLN A 185 -11.56 -3.69 7.57
CA GLN A 185 -12.33 -4.63 8.38
C GLN A 185 -12.66 -4.03 9.75
N PRO A 186 -13.86 -4.29 10.29
CA PRO A 186 -14.18 -3.89 11.66
C PRO A 186 -13.17 -4.47 12.66
N GLY A 187 -12.65 -3.62 13.55
CA GLY A 187 -11.72 -4.02 14.60
C GLY A 187 -10.25 -4.14 14.15
N ASN A 188 -9.90 -3.79 12.91
CA ASN A 188 -8.54 -3.89 12.40
C ASN A 188 -7.51 -3.17 13.28
N PHE A 189 -7.83 -1.99 13.82
CA PHE A 189 -6.98 -1.24 14.75
C PHE A 189 -6.64 -2.03 16.01
N ALA A 190 -7.64 -2.62 16.66
CA ALA A 190 -7.45 -3.43 17.85
C ALA A 190 -6.67 -4.71 17.52
N ASN A 191 -7.00 -5.36 16.40
CA ASN A 191 -6.32 -6.59 15.95
C ASN A 191 -4.83 -6.35 15.68
N TRP A 192 -4.46 -5.20 15.07
CA TRP A 192 -3.06 -4.87 14.84
C TRP A 192 -2.30 -4.67 16.16
N LEU A 193 -2.90 -3.95 17.11
CA LEU A 193 -2.33 -3.74 18.43
C LEU A 193 -2.15 -5.07 19.20
N ASP A 194 -3.18 -5.90 19.21
CA ASP A 194 -3.14 -7.19 19.93
C ASP A 194 -2.12 -8.16 19.32
N THR A 195 -1.87 -8.03 18.01
CA THR A 195 -0.90 -8.89 17.31
C THR A 195 0.54 -8.44 17.51
N TYR A 196 0.80 -7.12 17.46
CA TYR A 196 2.17 -6.60 17.35
C TYR A 196 2.63 -5.79 18.56
N VAL A 197 1.72 -5.21 19.37
CA VAL A 197 2.07 -4.28 20.43
C VAL A 197 1.76 -4.84 21.82
N THR A 198 2.71 -4.74 22.73
CA THR A 198 2.49 -5.17 24.12
C THR A 198 1.89 -4.03 24.94
N LEU A 199 0.55 -3.89 24.94
CA LEU A 199 -0.15 -2.81 25.65
C LEU A 199 -0.25 -3.05 27.18
N THR A 200 -0.14 -4.29 27.63
CA THR A 200 -0.27 -4.65 29.07
C THR A 200 0.76 -3.96 29.96
N VAL A 201 1.94 -3.62 29.41
CA VAL A 201 2.98 -2.86 30.13
C VAL A 201 2.53 -1.44 30.48
N HIS A 202 1.50 -0.92 29.79
CA HIS A 202 0.90 0.40 30.03
C HIS A 202 -0.39 0.31 30.87
N GLY A 203 -0.82 -0.88 31.28
CA GLY A 203 -2.05 -1.09 32.04
C GLY A 203 -3.34 -0.84 31.26
N ILE A 204 -3.27 -0.85 29.91
CA ILE A 204 -4.40 -0.66 29.00
C ILE A 204 -4.53 -1.83 28.03
N ASN A 205 -5.67 -1.92 27.35
CA ASN A 205 -5.91 -2.87 26.27
C ASN A 205 -6.22 -2.14 24.93
N SER A 206 -6.36 -2.90 23.86
CA SER A 206 -6.59 -2.39 22.51
C SER A 206 -7.95 -1.71 22.36
N GLU A 207 -9.00 -2.17 23.05
CA GLU A 207 -10.33 -1.53 23.03
C GLU A 207 -10.29 -0.16 23.70
N GLU A 208 -9.61 -0.03 24.82
CA GLU A 208 -9.42 1.24 25.52
C GLU A 208 -8.64 2.24 24.67
N LEU A 209 -7.60 1.78 23.98
CA LEU A 209 -6.82 2.62 23.07
C LEU A 209 -7.62 2.99 21.80
N TRP A 210 -8.48 2.10 21.32
CA TRP A 210 -9.41 2.40 20.22
C TRP A 210 -10.39 3.52 20.60
N GLU A 211 -10.99 3.45 21.82
CA GLU A 211 -11.89 4.51 22.28
C GLU A 211 -11.16 5.84 22.52
N PHE A 212 -9.94 5.78 23.03
CA PHE A 212 -9.09 6.95 23.16
C PHE A 212 -8.78 7.58 21.79
N ARG A 213 -8.42 6.76 20.81
CA ARG A 213 -8.22 7.18 19.40
C ARG A 213 -9.45 7.91 18.85
N ASN A 214 -10.65 7.36 19.03
CA ASN A 214 -11.88 7.96 18.58
C ASN A 214 -12.12 9.34 19.23
N SER A 215 -11.85 9.45 20.51
CA SER A 215 -11.97 10.70 21.25
C SER A 215 -10.99 11.76 20.76
N VAL A 216 -9.72 11.39 20.56
CA VAL A 216 -8.65 12.31 20.18
C VAL A 216 -8.77 12.76 18.73
N LEU A 217 -9.06 11.84 17.79
CA LEU A 217 -9.14 12.18 16.38
C LEU A 217 -10.39 12.94 16.00
N HIS A 218 -11.56 12.53 16.51
CA HIS A 218 -12.83 13.13 16.10
C HIS A 218 -13.25 14.34 16.91
N MET A 219 -12.98 14.36 18.22
CA MET A 219 -13.48 15.40 19.11
C MET A 219 -12.40 16.16 19.86
N THR A 220 -11.16 15.70 19.83
CA THR A 220 -10.04 16.25 20.62
C THR A 220 -10.38 16.34 22.12
N ASN A 221 -11.12 15.36 22.64
CA ASN A 221 -11.50 15.26 24.03
C ASN A 221 -11.23 13.86 24.59
N LEU A 222 -11.57 13.62 25.85
CA LEU A 222 -11.36 12.32 26.53
C LEU A 222 -12.66 11.54 26.76
N ALA A 223 -13.78 12.02 26.22
CA ALA A 223 -15.12 11.52 26.54
C ALA A 223 -15.82 10.94 25.32
N SER A 224 -15.40 9.72 24.88
CA SER A 224 -16.17 8.94 23.92
C SER A 224 -17.51 8.49 24.52
N ARG A 225 -18.46 8.03 23.65
CA ARG A 225 -19.75 7.53 24.13
C ARG A 225 -19.60 6.34 25.07
N LYS A 226 -18.65 5.44 24.83
CA LYS A 226 -18.41 4.27 25.70
C LYS A 226 -17.76 4.67 27.03
N VAL A 227 -16.90 5.70 27.02
CA VAL A 227 -16.35 6.27 28.24
C VAL A 227 -17.46 6.91 29.08
N LEU A 228 -18.33 7.74 28.46
CA LEU A 228 -19.44 8.39 29.15
C LEU A 228 -20.48 7.38 29.71
N SER A 229 -20.64 6.23 29.05
CA SER A 229 -21.52 5.15 29.55
C SER A 229 -20.85 4.26 30.59
N GLY A 230 -19.58 4.49 30.94
CA GLY A 230 -18.84 3.68 31.91
C GLY A 230 -18.41 2.29 31.41
N ASN A 231 -18.56 2.01 30.10
CA ASN A 231 -18.21 0.71 29.53
C ASN A 231 -16.69 0.57 29.31
N VAL A 232 -15.98 1.69 29.14
CA VAL A 232 -14.54 1.74 28.94
C VAL A 232 -13.94 2.79 29.86
N SER A 233 -12.80 2.49 30.49
CA SER A 233 -12.08 3.45 31.32
C SER A 233 -11.47 4.56 30.46
N PRO A 234 -11.60 5.83 30.83
CA PRO A 234 -10.96 6.92 30.12
C PRO A 234 -9.43 6.83 30.25
N ILE A 235 -8.71 7.15 29.18
CA ILE A 235 -7.26 7.25 29.17
C ILE A 235 -6.85 8.72 29.31
N VAL A 236 -5.90 8.98 30.22
CA VAL A 236 -5.29 10.31 30.38
C VAL A 236 -3.80 10.22 30.04
N PRO A 237 -3.36 10.78 28.91
CA PRO A 237 -1.97 10.75 28.54
C PRO A 237 -1.14 11.65 29.44
N TYR A 238 0.09 11.21 29.74
CA TYR A 238 1.11 12.02 30.43
C TYR A 238 2.46 11.83 29.77
N VAL A 239 3.39 12.70 30.09
CA VAL A 239 4.80 12.62 29.70
C VAL A 239 5.65 12.65 30.96
N GLY A 240 6.49 11.66 31.14
CA GLY A 240 7.35 11.56 32.31
C GLY A 240 8.34 10.39 32.21
N THR A 241 9.25 10.34 33.16
CA THR A 241 10.27 9.28 33.23
C THR A 241 9.76 7.96 33.80
N GLN A 242 8.65 8.01 34.52
CA GLN A 242 8.03 6.79 35.05
C GLN A 242 7.22 6.12 33.94
N PRO A 243 7.46 4.84 33.63
CA PRO A 243 6.79 4.14 32.54
C PRO A 243 5.29 3.93 32.82
N THR A 244 4.91 3.74 34.08
CA THR A 244 3.52 3.57 34.51
C THR A 244 3.26 4.35 35.78
N LEU A 245 2.07 4.96 35.87
CA LEU A 245 1.52 5.49 37.12
C LEU A 245 0.36 4.60 37.56
N PRO A 246 0.20 4.32 38.86
CA PRO A 246 -0.92 3.54 39.33
C PRO A 246 -2.24 4.29 39.08
N ALA A 247 -3.29 3.59 38.69
CA ALA A 247 -4.63 4.14 38.68
C ALA A 247 -5.05 4.47 40.13
N ALA A 248 -5.68 5.65 40.31
CA ALA A 248 -6.01 6.15 41.67
C ALA A 248 -7.04 5.23 42.39
N SER A 249 -7.95 4.60 41.65
CA SER A 249 -8.99 3.70 42.17
C SER A 249 -9.59 2.87 41.02
N PRO A 250 -10.27 1.77 41.29
CA PRO A 250 -11.07 1.09 40.28
C PRO A 250 -12.07 2.06 39.61
N GLY A 251 -12.08 2.10 38.26
CA GLY A 251 -12.95 3.01 37.49
C GLY A 251 -12.42 4.43 37.31
N SER A 252 -11.29 4.80 37.91
CA SER A 252 -10.63 6.08 37.63
C SER A 252 -9.95 6.07 36.25
N PRO A 253 -9.67 7.27 35.69
CA PRO A 253 -8.91 7.37 34.45
C PRO A 253 -7.58 6.65 34.51
N LYS A 254 -7.24 5.91 33.45
CA LYS A 254 -5.97 5.20 33.32
C LYS A 254 -4.89 6.13 32.81
N PRO A 255 -3.78 6.33 33.54
CA PRO A 255 -2.68 7.12 33.06
C PRO A 255 -1.92 6.37 31.95
N LEU A 256 -1.62 7.03 30.83
CA LEU A 256 -0.88 6.50 29.72
C LEU A 256 0.38 7.32 29.44
N ASN A 257 1.55 6.71 29.56
CA ASN A 257 2.79 7.35 29.18
C ASN A 257 2.90 7.43 27.65
N LEU A 258 2.82 8.64 27.11
CA LEU A 258 2.88 8.85 25.65
C LEU A 258 4.23 8.40 25.06
N TYR A 259 5.33 8.67 25.73
CA TYR A 259 6.65 8.22 25.27
C TYR A 259 6.75 6.68 25.25
N GLY A 260 6.28 6.03 26.30
CA GLY A 260 6.24 4.57 26.38
C GLY A 260 5.37 3.96 25.27
N LEU A 261 4.22 4.56 24.99
CA LEU A 261 3.35 4.10 23.89
C LEU A 261 4.05 4.23 22.52
N ILE A 262 4.72 5.37 22.25
CA ILE A 262 5.49 5.56 21.01
C ILE A 262 6.54 4.47 20.87
N ALA A 263 7.28 4.16 21.94
CA ALA A 263 8.29 3.11 21.92
C ALA A 263 7.69 1.72 21.65
N SER A 264 6.58 1.37 22.33
CA SER A 264 5.92 0.08 22.13
C SER A 264 5.34 -0.08 20.72
N VAL A 265 4.84 1.00 20.10
CA VAL A 265 4.37 0.98 18.72
C VAL A 265 5.56 0.83 17.76
N ALA A 266 6.69 1.50 18.02
CA ALA A 266 7.90 1.33 17.21
C ALA A 266 8.41 -0.13 17.23
N ASP A 267 8.44 -0.76 18.42
CA ASP A 267 8.78 -2.18 18.55
C ASP A 267 7.77 -3.08 17.81
N GLY A 268 6.49 -2.73 17.88
CA GLY A 268 5.41 -3.40 17.15
C GLY A 268 5.60 -3.35 15.64
N ILE A 269 6.04 -2.21 15.10
CA ILE A 269 6.35 -2.05 13.67
C ILE A 269 7.51 -2.95 13.27
N GLY A 270 8.54 -3.11 14.11
CA GLY A 270 9.61 -4.07 13.86
C GLY A 270 9.09 -5.49 13.69
N LYS A 271 8.25 -5.98 14.62
CA LYS A 271 7.62 -7.30 14.54
C LYS A 271 6.71 -7.45 13.33
N TRP A 272 5.93 -6.41 13.05
CA TRP A 272 5.06 -6.37 11.87
C TRP A 272 5.87 -6.49 10.58
N ALA A 273 6.95 -5.74 10.44
CA ALA A 273 7.83 -5.79 9.27
C ALA A 273 8.51 -7.16 9.10
N GLU A 274 8.94 -7.79 10.19
CA GLU A 274 9.53 -9.15 10.15
C GLU A 274 8.56 -10.18 9.58
N SER A 275 7.26 -10.06 9.86
CA SER A 275 6.24 -10.99 9.37
C SER A 275 6.10 -11.03 7.84
N TYR A 276 6.59 -10.02 7.14
CA TYR A 276 6.61 -9.98 5.67
C TYR A 276 7.77 -10.77 5.05
N ASN A 277 8.78 -11.12 5.81
CA ASN A 277 9.91 -11.91 5.31
C ASN A 277 9.52 -13.37 5.05
N GLU A 278 8.42 -13.84 5.65
CA GLU A 278 8.00 -15.24 5.63
C GLU A 278 6.83 -15.50 4.65
N ASP A 279 6.13 -14.46 4.20
CA ASP A 279 4.90 -14.60 3.43
C ASP A 279 4.85 -13.62 2.24
N ARG A 280 5.04 -14.16 1.03
CA ARG A 280 5.00 -13.39 -0.22
C ARG A 280 3.60 -12.86 -0.56
N ASP A 281 2.55 -13.62 -0.26
CA ASP A 281 1.17 -13.19 -0.52
C ASP A 281 0.80 -12.01 0.37
N LYS A 282 1.34 -11.98 1.58
CA LYS A 282 1.25 -10.84 2.49
C LYS A 282 1.88 -9.58 1.90
N PHE A 283 3.03 -9.72 1.24
CA PHE A 283 3.69 -8.61 0.57
C PHE A 283 2.87 -8.05 -0.60
N LEU A 284 2.22 -8.91 -1.38
CA LEU A 284 1.31 -8.47 -2.43
C LEU A 284 0.13 -7.68 -1.85
N ALA A 285 -0.47 -8.16 -0.76
CA ALA A 285 -1.54 -7.45 -0.05
C ALA A 285 -1.07 -6.11 0.54
N PHE A 286 0.18 -6.04 1.00
CA PHE A 286 0.80 -4.79 1.41
C PHE A 286 0.82 -3.78 0.26
N VAL A 287 1.38 -4.15 -0.90
CA VAL A 287 1.47 -3.25 -2.06
C VAL A 287 0.08 -2.80 -2.51
N GLU A 288 -0.88 -3.73 -2.60
CA GLU A 288 -2.27 -3.43 -2.94
C GLU A 288 -2.86 -2.33 -2.05
N ARG A 289 -2.71 -2.48 -0.74
CA ARG A 289 -3.34 -1.60 0.25
C ARG A 289 -2.56 -0.32 0.50
N TYR A 290 -1.22 -0.43 0.57
CA TYR A 290 -0.38 0.75 0.77
C TYR A 290 -0.47 1.73 -0.41
N ASP A 291 -0.68 1.23 -1.63
CA ASP A 291 -0.96 2.05 -2.81
C ASP A 291 -2.26 2.87 -2.70
N LEU A 292 -3.18 2.49 -1.83
CA LEU A 292 -4.42 3.22 -1.55
C LEU A 292 -4.25 4.27 -0.44
N THR A 293 -3.15 4.23 0.31
CA THR A 293 -2.89 5.20 1.39
C THR A 293 -2.32 6.50 0.84
N THR A 294 -2.50 7.58 1.60
CA THR A 294 -1.78 8.84 1.39
C THR A 294 -0.60 8.89 2.33
N SER A 295 0.60 9.05 1.80
CA SER A 295 1.83 9.09 2.59
C SER A 295 2.84 10.07 1.99
N ASP A 296 3.79 10.54 2.80
CA ASP A 296 4.83 11.48 2.38
C ASP A 296 5.75 10.84 1.33
N SER A 297 6.04 9.54 1.45
CA SER A 297 6.82 8.77 0.48
C SER A 297 6.14 8.61 -0.89
N ARG A 298 4.91 9.11 -1.04
CA ARG A 298 4.10 9.05 -2.27
C ARG A 298 3.58 10.41 -2.71
N MET A 299 4.00 11.49 -2.06
CA MET A 299 3.62 12.84 -2.45
C MET A 299 4.40 13.30 -3.68
N ALA A 300 3.69 13.75 -4.72
CA ALA A 300 4.33 14.37 -5.88
C ALA A 300 4.94 15.72 -5.49
N TRP A 301 6.21 15.91 -5.83
CA TRP A 301 6.87 17.21 -5.67
C TRP A 301 6.83 17.97 -7.01
N CYS A 302 6.17 19.12 -6.99
CA CYS A 302 6.05 19.99 -8.14
C CYS A 302 6.92 21.23 -7.91
N PRO A 303 7.99 21.44 -8.69
CA PRO A 303 8.79 22.66 -8.57
C PRO A 303 7.93 23.89 -8.89
N VAL A 304 8.01 24.91 -8.06
CA VAL A 304 7.40 26.20 -8.34
C VAL A 304 8.06 26.75 -9.60
N GLN A 305 7.30 26.88 -10.69
CA GLN A 305 7.81 27.59 -11.87
C GLN A 305 8.08 29.03 -11.45
N GLY A 306 9.36 29.36 -11.33
CA GLY A 306 9.75 30.74 -11.09
C GLY A 306 9.19 31.60 -12.23
N HIS A 307 8.43 32.62 -11.91
CA HIS A 307 8.13 33.68 -12.86
C HIS A 307 9.47 34.30 -13.26
N THR A 308 9.97 33.94 -14.45
CA THR A 308 11.06 34.67 -15.13
C THR A 308 10.51 35.95 -15.71
#